data_6920c0f1a6e204dbcfe109a13c73e5ce
#
_entry.id   6920c0f1a6e204dbcfe109a13c73e5ce
#
_cell.length_a   1.000
_cell.length_b   1.000
_cell.length_c   1.000
_cell.angle_alpha   90.00
_cell.angle_beta   90.00
_cell.angle_gamma   90.00
#
_symmetry.space_group_name_H-M   'P 1'
#
loop_
_entity.id
_entity.type
_entity.pdbx_description
1 polymer ?
#
loop_
_entity_poly.entity_id
_entity_poly.type
_entity_poly.pdbx_seq_one_letter_code
_entity_poly.pdbx_strand_id
1 'polypeptide(L)' 'MPESEISTAAVHRLIKRGGAGRIGDDAAEELRKVMESVAIRVGKEALEMATHAGRKTVRAEDIRLAVKRVNIE' A
#
# COMPACT_ATOMS: atom_id res chain seq x y z
N MET A 1 -9.68 -7.25 17.96
CA MET A 1 -9.32 -6.15 17.13
C MET A 1 -8.77 -6.63 15.80
N PRO A 2 -9.18 -6.00 14.76
CA PRO A 2 -8.71 -6.43 13.45
C PRO A 2 -7.23 -6.14 13.31
N GLU A 3 -6.54 -7.09 12.76
CA GLU A 3 -5.12 -6.92 12.51
C GLU A 3 -4.86 -6.21 11.22
N SER A 4 -5.91 -6.04 10.42
CA SER A 4 -5.73 -5.56 9.08
C SER A 4 -6.67 -4.41 8.82
N GLU A 5 -6.17 -3.40 8.14
CA GLU A 5 -6.96 -2.23 7.79
C GLU A 5 -7.46 -2.30 6.37
N ILE A 6 -6.97 -3.26 5.59
CA ILE A 6 -7.41 -3.45 4.22
C ILE A 6 -8.26 -4.71 4.20
N SER A 7 -9.48 -4.62 3.67
CA SER A 7 -10.37 -5.78 3.67
C SER A 7 -9.93 -6.78 2.61
N THR A 8 -10.06 -8.06 2.96
CA THR A 8 -9.75 -9.12 2.02
C THR A 8 -10.69 -9.08 0.82
N ALA A 9 -11.95 -8.68 1.05
CA ALA A 9 -12.90 -8.57 -0.05
C ALA A 9 -12.46 -7.56 -1.09
N ALA A 10 -11.91 -6.42 -0.63
CA ALA A 10 -11.41 -5.41 -1.55
C ALA A 10 -10.24 -5.96 -2.35
N VAL A 11 -9.36 -6.72 -1.70
CA VAL A 11 -8.21 -7.31 -2.38
C VAL A 11 -8.67 -8.29 -3.44
N HIS A 12 -9.68 -9.11 -3.12
CA HIS A 12 -10.25 -10.01 -4.11
C HIS A 12 -10.68 -9.26 -5.37
N ARG A 13 -11.38 -8.14 -5.18
CA ARG A 13 -11.84 -7.37 -6.31
C ARG A 13 -10.70 -6.82 -7.14
N LEU A 14 -9.62 -6.39 -6.47
CA LEU A 14 -8.47 -5.86 -7.19
C LEU A 14 -7.79 -6.93 -8.02
N ILE A 15 -7.64 -8.12 -7.44
CA ILE A 15 -7.01 -9.22 -8.19
C ILE A 15 -7.87 -9.57 -9.40
N LYS A 16 -9.19 -9.58 -9.24
CA LYS A 16 -10.07 -9.86 -10.37
C LYS A 16 -9.89 -8.84 -11.48
N ARG A 17 -9.69 -7.59 -11.12
CA ARG A 17 -9.48 -6.55 -12.13
C ARG A 17 -8.19 -6.78 -12.88
N GLY A 18 -7.26 -7.52 -12.30
CA GLY A 18 -6.04 -7.91 -13.00
C GLY A 18 -6.23 -9.07 -13.96
N GLY A 19 -7.44 -9.63 -14.02
CA GLY A 19 -7.74 -10.65 -15.00
C GLY A 19 -7.90 -12.06 -14.45
N ALA A 20 -7.71 -12.26 -13.15
CA ALA A 20 -7.82 -13.61 -12.58
C ALA A 20 -9.27 -14.06 -12.54
N GLY A 21 -9.51 -15.29 -13.00
CA GLY A 21 -10.85 -15.83 -12.97
C GLY A 21 -11.22 -16.43 -11.63
N ARG A 22 -10.24 -16.97 -10.92
CA ARG A 22 -10.46 -17.57 -9.60
C ARG A 22 -9.33 -17.15 -8.69
N ILE A 23 -9.66 -16.88 -7.44
CA ILE A 23 -8.70 -16.39 -6.47
C ILE A 23 -8.91 -17.14 -5.17
N GLY A 24 -7.86 -17.82 -4.71
CA GLY A 24 -7.93 -18.47 -3.42
C GLY A 24 -7.91 -17.45 -2.30
N ASP A 25 -8.52 -17.79 -1.19
CA ASP A 25 -8.53 -16.91 -0.03
C ASP A 25 -7.11 -16.65 0.47
N ASP A 26 -6.25 -17.65 0.39
CA ASP A 26 -4.87 -17.47 0.84
C ASP A 26 -4.11 -16.51 -0.06
N ALA A 27 -4.43 -16.49 -1.36
CA ALA A 27 -3.78 -15.54 -2.27
C ALA A 27 -4.18 -14.11 -1.94
N ALA A 28 -5.46 -13.90 -1.67
CA ALA A 28 -5.93 -12.56 -1.32
C ALA A 28 -5.32 -12.11 0.00
N GLU A 29 -5.22 -13.03 0.95
CA GLU A 29 -4.62 -12.68 2.25
C GLU A 29 -3.15 -12.36 2.09
N GLU A 30 -2.44 -13.10 1.26
CA GLU A 30 -1.02 -12.84 1.05
C GLU A 30 -0.80 -11.47 0.42
N LEU A 31 -1.61 -11.13 -0.58
CA LEU A 31 -1.48 -9.83 -1.21
C LEU A 31 -1.86 -8.71 -0.24
N ARG A 32 -2.86 -8.94 0.62
CA ARG A 32 -3.23 -7.96 1.62
C ARG A 32 -2.03 -7.61 2.51
N LYS A 33 -1.30 -8.62 2.94
CA LYS A 33 -0.13 -8.39 3.79
C LYS A 33 0.91 -7.54 3.07
N VAL A 34 1.14 -7.85 1.80
CA VAL A 34 2.11 -7.10 1.01
C VAL A 34 1.67 -5.65 0.87
N MET A 35 0.39 -5.44 0.60
CA MET A 35 -0.12 -4.08 0.42
C MET A 35 0.01 -3.27 1.68
N GLU A 36 -0.29 -3.85 2.84
CA GLU A 36 -0.16 -3.12 4.09
C GLU A 36 1.29 -2.80 4.40
N SER A 37 2.17 -3.77 4.18
CA SER A 37 3.58 -3.57 4.44
C SER A 37 4.14 -2.46 3.56
N VAL A 38 3.79 -2.48 2.28
CA VAL A 38 4.25 -1.47 1.34
C VAL A 38 3.69 -0.10 1.70
N ALA A 39 2.41 -0.05 2.08
CA ALA A 39 1.79 1.22 2.43
C ALA A 39 2.49 1.86 3.63
N ILE A 40 2.86 1.06 4.62
CA ILE A 40 3.56 1.59 5.78
C ILE A 40 4.93 2.13 5.40
N ARG A 41 5.65 1.39 4.57
CA ARG A 41 6.98 1.82 4.14
C ARG A 41 6.90 3.11 3.32
N VAL A 42 5.95 3.18 2.41
CA VAL A 42 5.77 4.38 1.60
C VAL A 42 5.38 5.56 2.49
N GLY A 43 4.50 5.30 3.47
CA GLY A 43 4.09 6.35 4.38
C GLY A 43 5.23 6.92 5.19
N LYS A 44 6.13 6.06 5.66
CA LYS A 44 7.29 6.53 6.43
C LYS A 44 8.20 7.40 5.56
N GLU A 45 8.47 6.95 4.35
CA GLU A 45 9.30 7.73 3.44
C GLU A 45 8.65 9.06 3.09
N ALA A 46 7.34 9.03 2.84
CA ALA A 46 6.64 10.25 2.49
C ALA A 46 6.65 11.24 3.64
N LEU A 47 6.54 10.75 4.86
CA LEU A 47 6.59 11.62 6.03
C LEU A 47 7.94 12.31 6.13
N GLU A 48 9.03 11.58 5.86
CA GLU A 48 10.34 12.19 5.89
C GLU A 48 10.46 13.31 4.88
N MET A 49 9.90 13.10 3.70
CA MET A 49 9.93 14.12 2.66
C MET A 49 9.14 15.35 3.06
N ALA A 50 7.96 15.15 3.64
CA ALA A 50 7.16 16.27 4.10
C ALA A 50 7.89 17.04 5.19
N THR A 51 8.49 16.30 6.13
CA THR A 51 9.23 16.92 7.23
C THR A 51 10.41 17.73 6.72
N HIS A 52 11.13 17.21 5.75
CA HIS A 52 12.25 17.95 5.16
C HIS A 52 11.77 19.25 4.53
N ALA A 53 10.56 19.27 4.01
CA ALA A 53 10.00 20.47 3.41
C ALA A 53 9.33 21.38 4.44
N GLY A 54 9.46 21.05 5.73
CA GLY A 54 8.88 21.87 6.77
C GLY A 54 7.38 21.70 6.94
N ARG A 55 6.82 20.59 6.46
CA ARG A 55 5.39 20.36 6.53
C ARG A 55 5.08 19.17 7.42
N LYS A 56 3.88 19.18 7.97
CA LYS A 56 3.39 18.05 8.74
C LYS A 56 2.40 17.22 7.96
N THR A 57 1.90 17.74 6.86
CA THR A 57 0.92 17.05 6.02
C THR A 57 1.64 16.36 4.87
N VAL A 58 1.40 15.07 4.74
CA VAL A 58 1.91 14.31 3.62
C VAL A 58 1.03 14.59 2.41
N ARG A 59 1.65 14.94 1.30
CA ARG A 59 0.95 15.29 0.08
C ARG A 59 1.18 14.25 -1.01
N ALA A 60 0.39 14.36 -2.06
CA ALA A 60 0.49 13.42 -3.17
C ALA A 60 1.90 13.39 -3.75
N GLU A 61 2.54 14.53 -3.84
CA GLU A 61 3.90 14.58 -4.38
C GLU A 61 4.87 13.80 -3.51
N ASP A 62 4.65 13.82 -2.19
CA ASP A 62 5.51 13.05 -1.28
C ASP A 62 5.33 11.56 -1.52
N ILE A 63 4.10 11.14 -1.75
CA ILE A 63 3.82 9.73 -2.01
C ILE A 63 4.48 9.31 -3.33
N ARG A 64 4.37 10.12 -4.36
CA ARG A 64 4.96 9.78 -5.65
C ARG A 64 6.47 9.59 -5.55
N LEU A 65 7.14 10.47 -4.82
CA LEU A 65 8.57 10.34 -4.64
C LEU A 65 8.92 9.16 -3.74
N ALA A 66 8.12 8.94 -2.69
CA ALA A 66 8.37 7.84 -1.78
C ALA A 66 8.26 6.50 -2.49
N VAL A 67 7.31 6.37 -3.40
CA VAL A 67 7.15 5.12 -4.14
C VAL A 67 8.41 4.81 -4.93
N LYS A 68 9.00 5.81 -5.53
CA LYS A 68 10.25 5.61 -6.28
C LYS A 68 11.38 5.18 -5.37
N ARG A 69 11.47 5.76 -4.18
CA ARG A 69 12.55 5.44 -3.26
C ARG A 69 12.40 4.04 -2.66
N VAL A 70 11.16 3.64 -2.41
CA VAL A 70 10.90 2.33 -1.84
C VAL A 70 11.11 1.23 -2.88
N ASN A 71 10.96 1.57 -4.15
CA ASN A 71 11.22 0.62 -5.24
C ASN A 71 10.27 -0.57 -5.16
N ILE A 72 9.02 -0.32 -5.47
CA ILE A 72 7.96 -1.32 -5.30
C ILE A 72 7.87 -2.30 -6.43
N GLU A 73 8.64 -2.25 -7.41
CA GLU A 73 8.50 -3.16 -8.53
C GLU A 73 8.80 -4.59 -8.25
#